data_87450dfb08e8e15a6fff667c7605e0e5
#
_entry.id   87450dfb08e8e15a6fff667c7605e0e5
#
_cell.length_a   1.000
_cell.length_b   1.000
_cell.length_c   1.000
_cell.angle_alpha   90.00
_cell.angle_beta   90.00
_cell.angle_gamma   90.00
#
_symmetry.space_group_name_H-M   'P 1'
#
loop_
_entity.id
_entity.type
_entity.pdbx_description
1 polymer ?
#
loop_
_entity_poly.entity_id
_entity_poly.type
_entity_poly.pdbx_seq_one_letter_code
_entity_poly.pdbx_strand_id
1 'polypeptide(L)'
;LAEIRETLAGQDEDVQADIAFVPVRGCHARGIMVNAVFASERDLSEIRSMYAACYEGHPFTVMSDEPVYLKQVVNTNYCFVHVEQQDRNVLVTSVIDNLLKGASGQAVQNMNLMFGLEETAGLGLKASYF
;
A
#
# COMPACT_ATOMS: atom_id res chain seq x y z
N LEU A 1 -12.71 -8.17 6.34
CA LEU A 1 -13.11 -8.82 5.09
C LEU A 1 -14.34 -8.15 4.46
N ALA A 2 -15.36 -7.77 5.24
CA ALA A 2 -16.55 -7.05 4.75
C ALA A 2 -16.16 -5.73 4.07
N GLU A 3 -15.35 -4.91 4.73
CA GLU A 3 -14.85 -3.63 4.20
C GLU A 3 -14.07 -3.77 2.89
N ILE A 4 -13.23 -4.81 2.78
CA ILE A 4 -12.49 -5.07 1.53
C ILE A 4 -13.45 -5.38 0.38
N ARG A 5 -14.47 -6.21 0.64
CA ARG A 5 -15.49 -6.55 -0.37
C ARG A 5 -16.32 -5.33 -0.76
N GLU A 6 -16.71 -4.51 0.20
CA GLU A 6 -17.45 -3.28 -0.03
C GLU A 6 -16.65 -2.29 -0.88
N THR A 7 -15.35 -2.12 -0.58
CA THR A 7 -14.45 -1.27 -1.37
C THR A 7 -14.31 -1.76 -2.81
N LEU A 8 -14.12 -3.07 -3.01
CA LEU A 8 -14.01 -3.65 -4.35
C LEU A 8 -15.32 -3.50 -5.13
N ALA A 9 -16.47 -3.80 -4.53
CA ALA A 9 -17.77 -3.64 -5.15
C ALA A 9 -18.10 -2.16 -5.48
N GLY A 10 -17.58 -1.22 -4.70
CA GLY A 10 -17.69 0.21 -4.98
C GLY A 10 -16.85 0.72 -6.14
N GLN A 11 -15.82 -0.03 -6.55
CA GLN A 11 -14.99 0.29 -7.71
C GLN A 11 -15.52 -0.35 -9.00
N ASP A 12 -16.04 -1.57 -8.89
CA ASP A 12 -16.60 -2.30 -10.03
C ASP A 12 -17.63 -3.32 -9.50
N GLU A 13 -18.89 -3.14 -9.84
CA GLU A 13 -20.00 -4.01 -9.40
C GLU A 13 -19.86 -5.47 -9.91
N ASP A 14 -19.12 -5.67 -10.99
CA ASP A 14 -18.89 -6.99 -11.59
C ASP A 14 -17.76 -7.78 -10.92
N VAL A 15 -17.00 -7.18 -10.01
CA VAL A 15 -15.93 -7.87 -9.28
C VAL A 15 -16.50 -8.85 -8.24
N GLN A 16 -16.64 -10.11 -8.65
CA GLN A 16 -16.92 -11.24 -7.77
C GLN A 16 -15.62 -11.99 -7.47
N ALA A 17 -14.87 -11.53 -6.48
CA ALA A 17 -13.65 -12.20 -6.07
C ALA A 17 -13.87 -13.03 -4.79
N ASP A 18 -13.44 -14.30 -4.83
CA ASP A 18 -13.25 -15.09 -3.62
C ASP A 18 -12.02 -14.60 -2.88
N ILE A 19 -12.24 -13.94 -1.73
CA ILE A 19 -11.17 -13.34 -0.94
C ILE A 19 -10.91 -14.18 0.30
N ALA A 20 -9.71 -14.73 0.40
CA ALA A 20 -9.20 -15.32 1.63
C ALA A 20 -8.36 -14.26 2.37
N PHE A 21 -8.83 -13.82 3.53
CA PHE A 21 -8.10 -12.88 4.38
C PHE A 21 -7.50 -13.62 5.57
N VAL A 22 -6.17 -13.67 5.63
CA VAL A 22 -5.41 -14.38 6.66
C VAL A 22 -4.51 -13.40 7.42
N PRO A 23 -4.98 -12.83 8.55
CA PRO A 23 -4.15 -11.94 9.36
C PRO A 23 -3.05 -12.73 10.08
N VAL A 24 -1.80 -12.29 9.91
CA VAL A 24 -0.62 -12.87 10.56
C VAL A 24 0.01 -11.84 11.48
N ARG A 25 0.49 -12.27 12.64
CA ARG A 25 1.25 -11.43 13.56
C ARG A 25 2.72 -11.87 13.56
N GLY A 26 3.64 -10.90 13.40
CA GLY A 26 5.08 -11.10 13.44
C GLY A 26 5.74 -10.57 14.72
N CYS A 27 7.01 -10.91 14.92
CA CYS A 27 7.82 -10.44 16.06
C CYS A 27 8.41 -9.04 15.81
N HIS A 28 7.63 -8.12 15.26
CA HIS A 28 8.04 -6.73 15.03
C HIS A 28 7.12 -5.78 15.81
N ALA A 29 7.71 -4.72 16.37
CA ALA A 29 6.99 -3.77 17.20
C ALA A 29 6.07 -2.84 16.38
N ARG A 30 6.43 -2.58 15.12
CA ARG A 30 5.71 -1.65 14.22
C ARG A 30 5.75 -2.16 12.79
N GLY A 31 4.73 -1.77 12.03
CA GLY A 31 4.59 -2.03 10.60
C GLY A 31 3.47 -3.00 10.28
N ILE A 32 2.94 -2.84 9.08
CA ILE A 32 2.01 -3.77 8.44
C ILE A 32 2.60 -4.11 7.07
N MET A 33 2.67 -5.39 6.78
CA MET A 33 2.96 -5.90 5.44
C MET A 33 1.74 -6.64 4.93
N VAL A 34 1.32 -6.31 3.73
CA VAL A 34 0.22 -6.97 3.03
C VAL A 34 0.77 -7.62 1.77
N ASN A 35 0.45 -8.89 1.59
CA ASN A 35 0.69 -9.63 0.37
C ASN A 35 -0.67 -9.97 -0.26
N ALA A 36 -0.95 -9.42 -1.43
CA ALA A 36 -2.13 -9.76 -2.22
C ALA A 36 -1.71 -10.61 -3.41
N VAL A 37 -2.33 -11.77 -3.57
CA VAL A 37 -2.04 -12.69 -4.68
C VAL A 37 -3.30 -12.85 -5.51
N PHE A 38 -3.17 -12.70 -6.82
CA PHE A 38 -4.26 -12.93 -7.77
C PHE A 38 -3.72 -13.42 -9.11
N ALA A 39 -4.57 -14.10 -9.90
CA ALA A 39 -4.20 -14.52 -11.24
C ALA A 39 -4.45 -13.42 -12.28
N SER A 40 -3.55 -13.27 -13.24
CA SER A 40 -3.68 -12.34 -14.36
C SER A 40 -3.11 -12.95 -15.64
N GLU A 41 -3.73 -12.61 -16.77
CA GLU A 41 -3.23 -12.89 -18.11
C GLU A 41 -2.34 -11.75 -18.67
N ARG A 42 -2.25 -10.63 -17.95
CA ARG A 42 -1.44 -9.48 -18.34
C ARG A 42 0.01 -9.69 -18.00
N ASP A 43 0.89 -9.09 -18.79
CA ASP A 43 2.33 -9.08 -18.48
C ASP A 43 2.65 -8.20 -17.28
N LEU A 44 3.72 -8.56 -16.56
CA LEU A 44 4.22 -7.82 -15.40
C LEU A 44 4.45 -6.32 -15.70
N SER A 45 4.98 -6.00 -16.86
CA SER A 45 5.23 -4.62 -17.29
C SER A 45 3.95 -3.81 -17.42
N GLU A 46 2.88 -4.41 -17.95
CA GLU A 46 1.56 -3.78 -18.05
C GLU A 46 0.98 -3.54 -16.66
N ILE A 47 1.03 -4.56 -15.80
CA ILE A 47 0.52 -4.46 -14.41
C ILE A 47 1.27 -3.36 -13.63
N ARG A 48 2.60 -3.34 -13.70
CA ARG A 48 3.42 -2.30 -13.06
C ARG A 48 3.07 -0.91 -13.57
N SER A 49 2.84 -0.76 -14.87
CA SER A 49 2.43 0.51 -15.48
C SER A 49 1.06 0.97 -14.96
N MET A 50 0.11 0.06 -14.78
CA MET A 50 -1.20 0.38 -14.20
C MET A 50 -1.08 0.89 -12.75
N TYR A 51 -0.27 0.21 -11.92
CA TYR A 51 -0.01 0.66 -10.56
C TYR A 51 0.73 2.01 -10.52
N ALA A 52 1.74 2.19 -11.38
CA ALA A 52 2.48 3.45 -11.47
C ALA A 52 1.56 4.60 -11.85
N ALA A 53 0.68 4.42 -12.83
CA ALA A 53 -0.30 5.42 -13.24
C ALA A 53 -1.33 5.72 -12.15
N CYS A 54 -1.76 4.69 -11.39
CA CYS A 54 -2.70 4.85 -10.29
C CYS A 54 -2.13 5.72 -9.16
N TYR A 55 -0.84 5.59 -8.88
CA TYR A 55 -0.18 6.31 -7.79
C TYR A 55 0.68 7.50 -8.25
N GLU A 56 0.59 7.88 -9.52
CA GLU A 56 1.26 9.08 -10.04
C GLU A 56 0.79 10.32 -9.27
N GLY A 57 1.76 11.11 -8.79
CA GLY A 57 1.49 12.33 -8.03
C GLY A 57 1.12 12.11 -6.55
N HIS A 58 1.01 10.88 -6.08
CA HIS A 58 0.77 10.59 -4.65
C HIS A 58 2.09 10.67 -3.85
N PRO A 59 2.27 11.67 -2.95
CA PRO A 59 3.57 11.94 -2.33
C PRO A 59 4.04 10.84 -1.37
N PHE A 60 3.11 10.03 -0.85
CA PHE A 60 3.40 9.02 0.16
C PHE A 60 3.18 7.57 -0.30
N THR A 61 2.78 7.35 -1.56
CA THR A 61 2.69 6.01 -2.12
C THR A 61 3.74 5.86 -3.22
N VAL A 62 4.68 4.95 -3.00
CA VAL A 62 5.87 4.79 -3.85
C VAL A 62 5.90 3.40 -4.44
N MET A 63 5.94 3.32 -5.77
CA MET A 63 6.21 2.07 -6.46
C MET A 63 7.71 1.75 -6.39
N SER A 64 8.03 0.53 -5.98
CA SER A 64 9.41 0.05 -5.85
C SER A 64 9.70 -1.02 -6.91
N ASP A 65 10.83 -0.88 -7.59
CA ASP A 65 11.32 -1.91 -8.51
C ASP A 65 11.90 -3.12 -7.76
N GLU A 66 12.36 -2.91 -6.53
CA GLU A 66 12.93 -3.93 -5.66
C GLU A 66 11.94 -4.39 -4.58
N PRO A 67 12.09 -5.63 -4.06
CA PRO A 67 11.29 -6.11 -2.95
C PRO A 67 11.28 -5.17 -1.75
N VAL A 68 10.12 -4.98 -1.15
CA VAL A 68 9.92 -4.06 -0.03
C VAL A 68 9.91 -4.77 1.31
N TYR A 69 10.32 -4.07 2.37
CA TYR A 69 10.35 -4.59 3.72
C TYR A 69 10.06 -3.51 4.78
N LEU A 70 9.59 -3.92 5.95
CA LEU A 70 9.07 -3.02 6.99
C LEU A 70 10.05 -1.93 7.44
N LYS A 71 11.36 -2.21 7.52
CA LYS A 71 12.35 -1.21 7.97
C LYS A 71 12.44 0.03 7.07
N GLN A 72 12.01 -0.08 5.81
CA GLN A 72 12.00 1.06 4.89
C GLN A 72 10.97 2.12 5.28
N VAL A 73 9.90 1.73 5.96
CA VAL A 73 8.73 2.60 6.22
C VAL A 73 8.49 2.91 7.68
N VAL A 74 9.10 2.16 8.62
CA VAL A 74 8.95 2.41 10.06
C VAL A 74 9.32 3.85 10.41
N ASN A 75 8.45 4.53 11.15
CA ASN A 75 8.50 5.96 11.50
C ASN A 75 8.35 6.92 10.31
N THR A 76 7.77 6.48 9.21
CA THR A 76 7.45 7.37 8.08
C THR A 76 5.96 7.33 7.74
N ASN A 77 5.50 8.30 6.92
CA ASN A 77 4.15 8.27 6.34
C ASN A 77 4.13 7.59 4.96
N TYR A 78 5.19 6.88 4.57
CA TYR A 78 5.24 6.19 3.28
C TYR A 78 4.51 4.85 3.28
N CYS A 79 3.91 4.55 2.13
CA CYS A 79 3.51 3.22 1.71
C CYS A 79 4.38 2.82 0.52
N PHE A 80 5.17 1.76 0.64
CA PHE A 80 5.89 1.20 -0.51
C PHE A 80 5.13 0.00 -1.05
N VAL A 81 5.06 -0.06 -2.38
CA VAL A 81 4.36 -1.11 -3.12
C VAL A 81 5.33 -1.74 -4.11
N HIS A 82 5.41 -3.05 -4.10
CA HIS A 82 6.19 -3.85 -5.07
C HIS A 82 5.28 -4.86 -5.76
N VAL A 83 5.49 -5.04 -7.05
CA VAL A 83 4.72 -5.98 -7.88
C VAL A 83 5.67 -6.95 -8.55
N GLU A 84 5.43 -8.24 -8.35
CA GLU A 84 6.14 -9.32 -9.03
C GLU A 84 5.15 -10.34 -9.59
N GLN A 85 5.60 -11.18 -10.52
CA GLN A 85 4.76 -12.18 -11.17
C GLN A 85 5.53 -13.48 -11.34
N GLN A 86 4.87 -14.58 -11.03
CA GLN A 86 5.33 -15.94 -11.32
C GLN A 86 4.23 -16.66 -12.11
N ASP A 87 4.52 -16.98 -13.35
CA ASP A 87 3.54 -17.51 -14.30
C ASP A 87 2.33 -16.58 -14.40
N ARG A 88 1.15 -17.05 -14.02
CA ARG A 88 -0.09 -16.26 -13.98
C ARG A 88 -0.38 -15.61 -12.64
N ASN A 89 0.43 -15.91 -11.61
CA ASN A 89 0.21 -15.36 -10.28
C ASN A 89 0.95 -14.05 -10.11
N VAL A 90 0.21 -12.99 -9.82
CA VAL A 90 0.74 -11.68 -9.48
C VAL A 90 0.76 -11.58 -7.96
N LEU A 91 1.91 -11.19 -7.41
CA LEU A 91 2.07 -10.84 -6.01
C LEU A 91 2.28 -9.34 -5.88
N VAL A 92 1.39 -8.69 -5.17
CA VAL A 92 1.53 -7.29 -4.77
C VAL A 92 1.86 -7.23 -3.29
N THR A 93 3.06 -6.76 -2.97
CA THR A 93 3.50 -6.55 -1.60
C THR A 93 3.45 -5.07 -1.26
N SER A 94 2.76 -4.70 -0.18
CA SER A 94 2.79 -3.34 0.34
C SER A 94 3.21 -3.31 1.80
N VAL A 95 3.93 -2.25 2.19
CA VAL A 95 4.41 -2.03 3.55
C VAL A 95 4.12 -0.61 4.01
N ILE A 96 3.67 -0.49 5.25
CA ILE A 96 3.42 0.80 5.92
C ILE A 96 3.86 0.75 7.39
N ASP A 97 4.07 1.91 7.99
CA ASP A 97 4.06 2.04 9.44
C ASP A 97 2.62 2.09 9.95
N ASN A 98 2.25 1.17 10.83
CA ASN A 98 0.87 1.03 11.32
C ASN A 98 0.42 2.18 12.23
N LEU A 99 1.32 2.94 12.84
CA LEU A 99 1.01 4.06 13.74
C LEU A 99 1.11 5.42 13.06
N LEU A 100 1.84 5.52 11.95
CA LEU A 100 1.92 6.74 11.12
C LEU A 100 1.01 6.62 9.91
N LYS A 101 1.44 6.01 8.82
CA LYS A 101 0.59 5.87 7.62
C LYS A 101 -0.73 5.16 7.92
N GLY A 102 -0.73 4.18 8.82
CA GLY A 102 -1.92 3.46 9.24
C GLY A 102 -2.81 4.20 10.26
N ALA A 103 -2.35 5.31 10.85
CA ALA A 103 -3.10 6.03 11.90
C ALA A 103 -2.83 7.55 11.89
N SER A 104 -1.91 8.04 12.75
CA SER A 104 -1.73 9.48 12.98
C SER A 104 -1.21 10.25 11.77
N GLY A 105 -0.32 9.66 10.99
CA GLY A 105 0.20 10.30 9.77
C GLY A 105 -0.87 10.44 8.69
N GLN A 106 -1.73 9.42 8.52
CA GLN A 106 -2.87 9.50 7.62
C GLN A 106 -3.88 10.57 8.08
N ALA A 107 -4.09 10.71 9.39
CA ALA A 107 -4.97 11.75 9.94
C ALA A 107 -4.42 13.16 9.64
N VAL A 108 -3.11 13.39 9.81
CA VAL A 108 -2.47 14.66 9.47
C VAL A 108 -2.53 14.94 7.97
N GLN A 109 -2.26 13.92 7.13
CA GLN A 109 -2.37 14.03 5.68
C GLN A 109 -3.79 14.45 5.24
N ASN A 110 -4.81 13.79 5.77
CA ASN A 110 -6.21 14.13 5.49
C ASN A 110 -6.56 15.55 5.98
N MET A 111 -6.08 15.92 7.16
CA MET A 111 -6.27 17.28 7.69
C MET A 111 -5.65 18.31 6.74
N ASN A 112 -4.41 18.09 6.28
CA ASN A 112 -3.75 19.00 5.34
C ASN A 112 -4.59 19.20 4.06
N LEU A 113 -5.09 18.09 3.47
CA LEU A 113 -5.95 18.14 2.29
C LEU A 113 -7.28 18.87 2.56
N MET A 114 -7.94 18.59 3.69
CA MET A 114 -9.21 19.21 4.05
C MET A 114 -9.11 20.72 4.26
N PHE A 115 -7.98 21.21 4.76
CA PHE A 115 -7.76 22.64 5.02
C PHE A 115 -6.96 23.35 3.92
N GLY A 116 -6.69 22.69 2.79
CA GLY A 116 -5.95 23.24 1.65
C GLY A 116 -4.49 23.58 1.97
N LEU A 117 -3.91 22.87 2.94
CA LEU A 117 -2.49 22.95 3.27
C LEU A 117 -1.66 22.08 2.32
N GLU A 118 -0.35 22.29 2.31
CA GLU A 118 0.57 21.38 1.63
C GLU A 118 0.39 19.96 2.18
N GLU A 119 0.05 18.98 1.33
CA GLU A 119 -0.28 17.61 1.72
C GLU A 119 0.79 16.95 2.59
N THR A 120 2.06 17.30 2.33
CA THR A 120 3.24 16.74 3.01
C THR A 120 3.63 17.49 4.28
N ALA A 121 2.94 18.58 4.63
CA ALA A 121 3.29 19.41 5.78
C ALA A 121 3.31 18.59 7.09
N GLY A 122 4.44 18.63 7.82
CA GLY A 122 4.65 17.91 9.06
C GLY A 122 4.90 16.40 8.93
N LEU A 123 4.93 15.85 7.70
CA LEU A 123 5.04 14.41 7.43
C LEU A 123 6.36 13.97 6.80
N GLY A 124 7.32 14.89 6.63
CA GLY A 124 8.66 14.62 6.11
C GLY A 124 9.57 13.88 7.09
N LEU A 125 9.13 12.74 7.58
CA LEU A 125 9.82 11.92 8.56
C LEU A 125 10.80 10.95 7.89
N LYS A 126 11.87 10.57 8.62
CA LYS A 126 12.87 9.61 8.14
C LYS A 126 12.65 8.26 8.78
N ALA A 127 12.85 7.20 8.00
CA ALA A 127 12.81 5.83 8.51
C ALA A 127 13.86 5.63 9.61
N SER A 128 13.46 4.91 10.66
CA SER A 128 14.38 4.48 11.71
C SER A 128 14.86 3.08 11.41
N TYR A 129 16.17 2.94 11.24
CA TYR A 129 16.82 1.64 11.21
C TYR A 129 17.17 1.23 12.65
N PHE A 130 16.73 0.05 13.04
CA PHE A 130 17.10 -0.57 14.30
C PHE A 130 18.27 -1.54 14.09
#